data_91b26d12754da1ad7a0dabedfaa29eda
#
_entry.id   91b26d12754da1ad7a0dabedfaa29eda
#
_cell.length_a   1.000
_cell.length_b   1.000
_cell.length_c   1.000
_cell.angle_alpha   90.00
_cell.angle_beta   90.00
_cell.angle_gamma   90.00
#
_symmetry.space_group_name_H-M   'P 1'
#
loop_
_entity.id
_entity.type
_entity.pdbx_description
1 polymer ?
#
loop_
_entity_poly.entity_id
_entity_poly.type
_entity_poly.pdbx_seq_one_letter_code
_entity_poly.pdbx_strand_id
1 'polypeptide(L)'
;MRSSVKALSVVAALAMAVGLSACDEEEVSQPSSGGASASSSAKADSDESDASPSDDSQEDKDSKDSKGSKDDKKSQDSKGKSGETTKSGSTIQNIQPVTFKDEEIGLTQTCDKVIEDYAAPKYKASRDSDTVYLLHCTLDFSGDIAFSNTIVDSTSLQDKTESRHKADEYGALLADDLKDDGLEVFDSEDSGSTHVEGWVSMATVTESTKLKPFSEGTTSIVYDRAAGKGIQSGKQYAAYSDTQDLVLK
;
A
#
# COMPACT_ATOMS: atom_id res chain seq x y z
N MET A 1 47.75 10.87 -31.51
CA MET A 1 47.60 12.22 -30.92
C MET A 1 46.51 12.13 -29.88
N ARG A 2 46.89 12.23 -28.62
CA ARG A 2 45.97 12.08 -27.47
C ARG A 2 45.66 13.49 -26.96
N SER A 3 44.41 13.92 -27.06
CA SER A 3 43.93 15.18 -26.46
C SER A 3 43.20 14.89 -25.18
N SER A 4 43.82 15.23 -24.07
CA SER A 4 43.22 15.20 -22.72
C SER A 4 42.42 16.49 -22.51
N VAL A 5 41.13 16.39 -22.32
CA VAL A 5 40.28 17.49 -21.87
C VAL A 5 40.15 17.40 -20.35
N LYS A 6 40.67 18.40 -19.64
CA LYS A 6 40.52 18.57 -18.19
C LYS A 6 39.22 19.28 -17.93
N ALA A 7 38.29 18.61 -17.25
CA ALA A 7 37.06 19.22 -16.74
C ALA A 7 37.36 19.98 -15.44
N LEU A 8 37.06 21.26 -15.42
CA LEU A 8 37.08 22.10 -14.21
C LEU A 8 35.75 21.92 -13.46
N SER A 9 35.82 21.44 -12.22
CA SER A 9 34.69 21.39 -11.29
C SER A 9 34.61 22.73 -10.58
N VAL A 10 33.50 23.44 -10.79
CA VAL A 10 33.14 24.62 -10.00
C VAL A 10 32.22 24.17 -8.85
N VAL A 11 32.72 24.24 -7.64
CA VAL A 11 31.96 24.03 -6.40
C VAL A 11 31.33 25.35 -6.01
N ALA A 12 30.02 25.48 -6.15
CA ALA A 12 29.25 26.61 -5.62
C ALA A 12 28.70 26.21 -4.23
N ALA A 13 29.31 26.77 -3.17
CA ALA A 13 28.81 26.66 -1.81
C ALA A 13 27.71 27.68 -1.60
N LEU A 14 26.44 27.23 -1.46
CA LEU A 14 25.33 28.06 -1.00
C LEU A 14 25.20 27.90 0.51
N ALA A 15 25.57 28.96 1.24
CA ALA A 15 25.29 29.08 2.66
C ALA A 15 23.84 29.58 2.85
N MET A 16 22.96 28.74 3.39
CA MET A 16 21.63 29.17 3.82
C MET A 16 21.69 29.58 5.29
N ALA A 17 21.46 30.85 5.55
CA ALA A 17 21.28 31.42 6.88
C ALA A 17 19.90 30.98 7.41
N VAL A 18 19.90 30.29 8.54
CA VAL A 18 18.70 29.91 9.28
C VAL A 18 18.32 31.12 10.14
N GLY A 19 17.25 31.81 9.77
CA GLY A 19 16.62 32.85 10.58
C GLY A 19 15.74 32.22 11.66
N LEU A 20 16.19 32.32 12.91
CA LEU A 20 15.38 32.01 14.09
C LEU A 20 14.43 33.21 14.35
N SER A 21 13.15 33.04 14.04
CA SER A 21 12.09 33.94 14.53
C SER A 21 11.69 33.48 15.93
N ALA A 22 12.08 34.27 16.92
CA ALA A 22 11.55 34.20 18.26
C ALA A 22 10.11 34.70 18.24
N CYS A 23 9.12 33.89 18.58
CA CYS A 23 7.79 34.35 18.93
C CYS A 23 7.78 34.78 20.38
N ASP A 24 7.46 36.06 20.55
CA ASP A 24 7.24 36.78 21.78
C ASP A 24 5.99 36.25 22.50
N GLU A 25 6.11 35.91 23.77
CA GLU A 25 5.00 35.51 24.63
C GLU A 25 4.29 36.78 25.11
N GLU A 26 3.11 37.08 24.60
CA GLU A 26 2.19 38.02 25.24
C GLU A 26 1.32 37.28 26.27
N GLU A 27 1.63 37.59 27.51
CA GLU A 27 0.90 37.30 28.73
C GLU A 27 -0.45 38.05 28.71
N VAL A 28 -1.58 37.35 28.55
CA VAL A 28 -2.91 37.91 28.76
C VAL A 28 -3.51 37.37 30.04
N SER A 29 -3.60 38.30 30.99
CA SER A 29 -4.19 38.18 32.31
C SER A 29 -5.61 37.60 32.30
N GLN A 30 -5.88 36.72 33.23
CA GLN A 30 -7.24 36.31 33.66
C GLN A 30 -7.97 37.43 34.37
N PRO A 31 -9.29 37.42 34.33
CA PRO A 31 -10.07 37.67 35.54
C PRO A 31 -10.95 36.49 35.93
N SER A 32 -10.80 36.15 37.19
CA SER A 32 -11.58 35.22 37.97
C SER A 32 -13.00 35.72 38.24
N SER A 33 -13.99 34.81 38.17
CA SER A 33 -15.19 34.72 39.04
C SER A 33 -15.95 33.50 38.61
N GLY A 34 -16.16 32.49 39.40
CA GLY A 34 -16.88 32.45 40.66
C GLY A 34 -18.22 31.78 40.37
N GLY A 35 -18.45 30.57 40.87
CA GLY A 35 -19.79 29.94 40.79
C GLY A 35 -19.75 28.45 41.10
N ALA A 36 -19.92 28.16 42.38
CA ALA A 36 -20.13 26.83 42.93
C ALA A 36 -21.56 26.30 42.68
N SER A 37 -21.70 25.01 42.63
CA SER A 37 -22.75 24.15 43.29
C SER A 37 -22.89 22.82 42.56
N ALA A 38 -22.49 21.79 43.22
CA ALA A 38 -23.25 20.83 44.02
C ALA A 38 -23.87 19.71 43.19
N SER A 39 -23.28 18.54 43.33
CA SER A 39 -23.86 17.39 44.04
C SER A 39 -25.19 16.83 43.52
N SER A 40 -25.12 15.59 43.03
CA SER A 40 -25.93 14.54 43.66
C SER A 40 -25.61 13.14 43.11
N SER A 41 -25.26 12.32 44.05
CA SER A 41 -25.25 10.86 43.97
C SER A 41 -26.65 10.29 43.77
N ALA A 42 -26.76 9.24 42.98
CA ALA A 42 -27.82 8.24 43.24
C ALA A 42 -27.29 6.87 42.79
N LYS A 43 -27.22 6.05 43.78
CA LYS A 43 -26.98 4.61 43.83
C LYS A 43 -28.36 3.94 43.84
N ALA A 44 -28.50 2.79 43.17
CA ALA A 44 -29.40 1.66 43.46
C ALA A 44 -29.20 0.66 42.33
N ASP A 45 -28.65 -0.49 42.51
CA ASP A 45 -29.04 -1.72 43.23
C ASP A 45 -30.02 -2.59 42.42
N SER A 46 -29.49 -3.82 42.18
CA SER A 46 -30.16 -5.13 42.22
C SER A 46 -31.27 -5.42 41.22
N ASP A 47 -31.18 -6.52 40.45
CA ASP A 47 -31.64 -7.82 40.94
C ASP A 47 -31.24 -8.98 40.01
N GLU A 48 -30.94 -10.08 40.65
CA GLU A 48 -30.75 -11.44 40.16
C GLU A 48 -32.10 -12.04 39.68
N SER A 49 -32.02 -12.99 38.78
CA SER A 49 -32.76 -14.28 38.76
C SER A 49 -32.46 -14.97 37.44
N ASP A 50 -31.78 -16.01 37.40
CA ASP A 50 -31.95 -17.41 37.86
C ASP A 50 -32.71 -18.28 36.83
N ALA A 51 -32.14 -19.50 36.72
CA ALA A 51 -32.74 -20.73 36.19
C ALA A 51 -32.52 -21.13 34.73
N SER A 52 -31.51 -21.95 34.51
CA SER A 52 -31.60 -23.24 33.80
C SER A 52 -32.66 -24.17 34.44
N PRO A 53 -33.08 -25.33 33.93
CA PRO A 53 -32.32 -26.27 33.10
C PRO A 53 -33.14 -27.15 32.11
N SER A 54 -32.40 -28.08 31.44
CA SER A 54 -32.82 -29.45 31.02
C SER A 54 -33.68 -29.56 29.77
N ASP A 55 -33.58 -30.50 28.91
CA ASP A 55 -33.22 -31.93 28.98
C ASP A 55 -33.15 -32.50 27.58
N ASP A 56 -32.16 -33.33 27.32
CA ASP A 56 -32.23 -34.74 26.93
C ASP A 56 -32.87 -35.16 25.58
N SER A 57 -32.16 -35.94 24.89
CA SER A 57 -32.40 -37.19 24.14
C SER A 57 -31.59 -37.20 22.83
N GLN A 58 -30.51 -37.89 22.77
CA GLN A 58 -30.24 -39.34 22.54
C GLN A 58 -30.71 -39.90 21.20
N GLU A 59 -29.69 -40.44 20.51
CA GLU A 59 -29.55 -41.66 19.70
C GLU A 59 -30.15 -41.60 18.28
N ASP A 60 -29.56 -42.14 17.23
CA ASP A 60 -28.66 -43.28 17.04
C ASP A 60 -28.12 -43.31 15.60
N LYS A 61 -26.91 -43.88 15.44
CA LYS A 61 -26.37 -44.74 14.36
C LYS A 61 -26.72 -44.42 12.88
N ASP A 62 -25.79 -44.33 11.96
CA ASP A 62 -25.07 -45.50 11.44
C ASP A 62 -23.94 -45.09 10.47
N SER A 63 -22.95 -45.91 10.47
CA SER A 63 -21.76 -45.95 9.66
C SER A 63 -22.02 -45.94 8.17
N LYS A 64 -21.19 -45.21 7.37
CA LYS A 64 -20.54 -45.87 6.23
C LYS A 64 -19.31 -45.14 5.72
N ASP A 65 -18.24 -45.88 5.66
CA ASP A 65 -17.01 -45.64 4.92
C ASP A 65 -17.23 -44.90 3.60
N SER A 66 -16.41 -43.86 3.35
CA SER A 66 -15.98 -43.50 2.03
C SER A 66 -14.65 -42.76 2.09
N LYS A 67 -13.58 -43.52 1.96
CA LYS A 67 -12.44 -43.37 1.06
C LYS A 67 -11.98 -41.93 0.81
N GLY A 68 -10.76 -41.68 1.30
CA GLY A 68 -9.99 -40.45 1.14
C GLY A 68 -10.08 -39.82 -0.24
N SER A 69 -10.40 -38.56 -0.21
CA SER A 69 -10.03 -37.63 -1.24
C SER A 69 -8.88 -36.82 -0.67
N LYS A 70 -7.70 -37.01 -1.23
CA LYS A 70 -6.60 -36.08 -1.12
C LYS A 70 -7.13 -34.78 -1.75
N ASP A 71 -7.49 -33.81 -0.93
CA ASP A 71 -7.55 -32.45 -1.36
C ASP A 71 -6.10 -32.00 -1.63
N ASP A 72 -5.70 -32.18 -2.87
CA ASP A 72 -4.65 -31.37 -3.46
C ASP A 72 -5.12 -29.93 -3.33
N LYS A 73 -4.57 -29.23 -2.32
CA LYS A 73 -4.63 -27.79 -2.19
C LYS A 73 -3.85 -27.23 -3.38
N LYS A 74 -4.51 -27.18 -4.52
CA LYS A 74 -4.05 -26.49 -5.72
C LYS A 74 -3.95 -25.03 -5.31
N SER A 75 -2.74 -24.57 -5.03
CA SER A 75 -2.42 -23.16 -5.04
C SER A 75 -2.99 -22.61 -6.34
N GLN A 76 -4.06 -21.87 -6.24
CA GLN A 76 -4.67 -21.22 -7.37
C GLN A 76 -3.71 -20.08 -7.70
N ASP A 77 -2.90 -20.25 -8.74
CA ASP A 77 -2.10 -19.19 -9.35
C ASP A 77 -3.07 -18.06 -9.74
N SER A 78 -3.22 -17.08 -8.89
CA SER A 78 -4.03 -15.89 -9.10
C SER A 78 -3.30 -14.85 -9.98
N LYS A 79 -2.36 -15.32 -10.82
CA LYS A 79 -1.72 -14.53 -11.87
C LYS A 79 -2.70 -14.34 -13.02
N GLY A 80 -3.47 -13.25 -13.02
CA GLY A 80 -4.24 -12.86 -14.21
C GLY A 80 -3.33 -12.86 -15.45
N LYS A 81 -3.79 -13.44 -16.55
CA LYS A 81 -3.04 -13.46 -17.82
C LYS A 81 -3.29 -12.17 -18.58
N SER A 82 -2.28 -11.67 -19.31
CA SER A 82 -2.46 -10.48 -20.14
C SER A 82 -3.60 -10.67 -21.14
N GLY A 83 -4.43 -9.63 -21.27
CA GLY A 83 -5.65 -9.67 -22.09
C GLY A 83 -6.81 -10.39 -21.40
N GLU A 84 -6.60 -10.90 -20.15
CA GLU A 84 -7.66 -11.42 -19.30
C GLU A 84 -8.44 -10.27 -18.67
N THR A 85 -9.73 -10.46 -18.51
CA THR A 85 -10.60 -9.47 -17.87
C THR A 85 -10.92 -9.94 -16.46
N THR A 86 -10.82 -9.05 -15.46
CA THR A 86 -11.25 -9.32 -14.08
C THR A 86 -12.77 -9.55 -14.04
N LYS A 87 -13.29 -10.07 -12.94
CA LYS A 87 -14.75 -10.25 -12.80
C LYS A 87 -15.50 -8.93 -12.82
N SER A 88 -14.87 -7.83 -12.35
CA SER A 88 -15.42 -6.48 -12.40
C SER A 88 -15.35 -5.82 -13.80
N GLY A 89 -14.70 -6.47 -14.78
CA GLY A 89 -14.64 -6.03 -16.17
C GLY A 89 -13.37 -5.28 -16.57
N SER A 90 -12.39 -5.15 -15.68
CA SER A 90 -11.13 -4.44 -15.96
C SER A 90 -10.15 -5.33 -16.73
N THR A 91 -9.36 -4.75 -17.64
CA THR A 91 -8.42 -5.51 -18.47
C THR A 91 -7.01 -5.52 -17.87
N ILE A 92 -6.43 -6.69 -17.73
CA ILE A 92 -5.04 -6.89 -17.32
C ILE A 92 -4.13 -6.75 -18.57
N GLN A 93 -3.15 -5.85 -18.49
CA GLN A 93 -2.19 -5.61 -19.56
C GLN A 93 -0.79 -5.99 -19.11
N ASN A 94 -0.01 -6.66 -19.97
CA ASN A 94 1.42 -6.87 -19.72
C ASN A 94 2.19 -5.59 -19.99
N ILE A 95 3.20 -5.34 -19.16
CA ILE A 95 4.22 -4.33 -19.42
C ILE A 95 5.57 -4.99 -19.67
N GLN A 96 6.52 -4.26 -20.25
CA GLN A 96 7.91 -4.66 -20.18
C GLN A 96 8.30 -4.72 -18.70
N PRO A 97 8.88 -5.86 -18.20
CA PRO A 97 9.19 -5.95 -16.80
C PRO A 97 10.13 -4.83 -16.35
N VAL A 98 9.73 -4.16 -15.29
CA VAL A 98 10.49 -3.10 -14.64
C VAL A 98 11.08 -3.66 -13.34
N THR A 99 12.37 -3.45 -13.10
CA THR A 99 13.05 -3.98 -11.91
C THR A 99 13.77 -2.87 -11.16
N PHE A 100 13.41 -2.68 -9.89
CA PHE A 100 14.10 -1.82 -8.94
C PHE A 100 14.99 -2.67 -8.03
N LYS A 101 16.19 -2.17 -7.71
CA LYS A 101 17.13 -2.82 -6.80
C LYS A 101 17.57 -1.83 -5.72
N ASP A 102 17.00 -1.98 -4.54
CA ASP A 102 17.40 -1.22 -3.36
C ASP A 102 18.39 -2.06 -2.53
N GLU A 103 19.66 -1.89 -2.84
CA GLU A 103 20.75 -2.65 -2.19
C GLU A 103 20.88 -2.34 -0.70
N GLU A 104 20.42 -1.16 -0.26
CA GLU A 104 20.44 -0.75 1.15
C GLU A 104 19.63 -1.70 2.03
N ILE A 105 18.49 -2.16 1.54
CA ILE A 105 17.58 -3.08 2.24
C ILE A 105 17.56 -4.49 1.63
N GLY A 106 18.36 -4.74 0.60
CA GLY A 106 18.44 -6.03 -0.09
C GLY A 106 17.17 -6.38 -0.89
N LEU A 107 16.37 -5.38 -1.31
CA LEU A 107 15.16 -5.58 -2.07
C LEU A 107 15.43 -5.63 -3.58
N THR A 108 14.83 -6.60 -4.24
CA THR A 108 14.58 -6.58 -5.70
C THR A 108 13.07 -6.60 -5.92
N GLN A 109 12.52 -5.53 -6.49
CA GLN A 109 11.11 -5.44 -6.86
C GLN A 109 10.98 -5.50 -8.38
N THR A 110 10.18 -6.43 -8.90
CA THR A 110 9.93 -6.58 -10.34
C THR A 110 8.44 -6.47 -10.62
N CYS A 111 8.02 -5.55 -11.49
CA CYS A 111 6.63 -5.34 -11.88
C CYS A 111 6.45 -5.71 -13.36
N ASP A 112 5.39 -6.45 -13.70
CA ASP A 112 5.21 -7.06 -15.03
C ASP A 112 3.82 -6.89 -15.65
N LYS A 113 2.81 -6.45 -14.88
CA LYS A 113 1.44 -6.24 -15.35
C LYS A 113 0.82 -4.98 -14.74
N VAL A 114 -0.19 -4.46 -15.42
CA VAL A 114 -0.92 -3.28 -14.97
C VAL A 114 -2.40 -3.40 -15.32
N ILE A 115 -3.26 -2.78 -14.52
CA ILE A 115 -4.64 -2.47 -14.85
C ILE A 115 -4.79 -0.96 -14.82
N GLU A 116 -5.17 -0.39 -15.96
CA GLU A 116 -5.53 1.01 -16.10
C GLU A 116 -7.02 1.18 -15.83
N ASP A 117 -7.40 2.16 -15.03
CA ASP A 117 -8.77 2.44 -14.64
C ASP A 117 -9.55 1.20 -14.13
N TYR A 118 -9.06 0.63 -13.04
CA TYR A 118 -9.69 -0.50 -12.38
C TYR A 118 -11.12 -0.15 -11.94
N ALA A 119 -12.07 -1.03 -12.23
CA ALA A 119 -13.49 -0.77 -12.00
C ALA A 119 -13.86 -0.49 -10.54
N ALA A 120 -13.27 -1.25 -9.60
CA ALA A 120 -13.41 -1.09 -8.15
C ALA A 120 -14.84 -0.72 -7.69
N PRO A 121 -15.87 -1.55 -7.96
CA PRO A 121 -17.28 -1.15 -7.81
C PRO A 121 -17.68 -0.77 -6.39
N LYS A 122 -17.10 -1.41 -5.36
CA LYS A 122 -17.37 -1.08 -3.96
C LYS A 122 -16.74 0.25 -3.57
N TYR A 123 -15.49 0.44 -3.92
CA TYR A 123 -14.75 1.67 -3.67
C TYR A 123 -15.38 2.87 -4.37
N LYS A 124 -15.65 2.74 -5.68
CA LYS A 124 -16.23 3.80 -6.50
C LYS A 124 -17.69 4.12 -6.16
N ALA A 125 -18.39 3.27 -5.41
CA ALA A 125 -19.72 3.59 -4.92
C ALA A 125 -19.77 4.90 -4.08
N SER A 126 -18.66 5.28 -3.46
CA SER A 126 -18.54 6.52 -2.68
C SER A 126 -17.46 7.49 -3.19
N ARG A 127 -16.72 7.10 -4.23
CA ARG A 127 -15.58 7.82 -4.81
C ARG A 127 -15.55 7.65 -6.34
N ASP A 128 -16.64 7.98 -6.99
CA ASP A 128 -16.84 7.80 -8.42
C ASP A 128 -15.91 8.64 -9.30
N SER A 129 -15.39 9.75 -8.76
CA SER A 129 -14.42 10.62 -9.43
C SER A 129 -13.00 10.10 -9.45
N ASP A 130 -12.70 9.10 -8.60
CA ASP A 130 -11.34 8.60 -8.47
C ASP A 130 -11.00 7.63 -9.61
N THR A 131 -9.78 7.72 -10.10
CA THR A 131 -9.24 6.72 -11.04
C THR A 131 -8.31 5.80 -10.31
N VAL A 132 -8.56 4.50 -10.40
CA VAL A 132 -7.79 3.45 -9.72
C VAL A 132 -6.89 2.74 -10.71
N TYR A 133 -5.64 2.53 -10.32
CA TYR A 133 -4.63 1.81 -11.08
C TYR A 133 -4.10 0.65 -10.24
N LEU A 134 -3.84 -0.47 -10.87
CA LEU A 134 -3.20 -1.61 -10.22
C LEU A 134 -1.90 -1.96 -10.93
N LEU A 135 -0.85 -2.25 -10.17
CA LEU A 135 0.45 -2.67 -10.66
C LEU A 135 0.83 -3.98 -9.99
N HIS A 136 1.02 -5.05 -10.77
CA HIS A 136 1.43 -6.34 -10.26
C HIS A 136 2.94 -6.40 -10.10
N CYS A 137 3.40 -6.74 -8.89
CA CYS A 137 4.82 -6.79 -8.57
C CYS A 137 5.18 -8.03 -7.75
N THR A 138 6.41 -8.46 -7.90
CA THR A 138 7.09 -9.45 -7.05
C THR A 138 8.20 -8.74 -6.27
N LEU A 139 8.28 -8.98 -4.96
CA LEU A 139 9.29 -8.41 -4.07
C LEU A 139 10.13 -9.55 -3.47
N ASP A 140 11.43 -9.52 -3.73
CA ASP A 140 12.42 -10.46 -3.19
C ASP A 140 13.39 -9.74 -2.26
N PHE A 141 13.52 -10.22 -1.02
CA PHE A 141 14.42 -9.67 -0.01
C PHE A 141 15.58 -10.64 0.23
N SER A 142 16.81 -10.14 0.09
CA SER A 142 18.04 -10.92 0.29
C SER A 142 18.85 -10.47 1.52
N GLY A 143 18.38 -9.42 2.22
CA GLY A 143 19.05 -8.82 3.38
C GLY A 143 18.44 -9.20 4.72
N ASP A 144 18.64 -8.33 5.70
CA ASP A 144 18.10 -8.42 7.06
C ASP A 144 16.72 -7.71 7.20
N ILE A 145 16.19 -7.19 6.10
CA ILE A 145 14.85 -6.64 5.98
C ILE A 145 13.95 -7.66 5.28
N ALA A 146 12.73 -7.77 5.76
CA ALA A 146 11.66 -8.55 5.17
C ALA A 146 10.48 -7.63 4.82
N PHE A 147 9.49 -8.18 4.15
CA PHE A 147 8.30 -7.44 3.72
C PHE A 147 7.61 -6.71 4.89
N SER A 148 7.18 -5.49 4.59
CA SER A 148 6.22 -4.70 5.38
C SER A 148 5.43 -3.78 4.45
N ASN A 149 4.22 -3.40 4.83
CA ASN A 149 3.35 -2.55 3.99
C ASN A 149 4.00 -1.22 3.59
N THR A 150 4.87 -0.66 4.43
CA THR A 150 5.60 0.58 4.10
C THR A 150 6.51 0.47 2.88
N ILE A 151 6.86 -0.74 2.45
CA ILE A 151 7.62 -0.97 1.22
C ILE A 151 6.72 -0.77 0.00
N VAL A 152 5.48 -1.27 0.07
CA VAL A 152 4.49 -1.11 -1.02
C VAL A 152 4.14 0.36 -1.20
N ASP A 153 3.99 1.11 -0.10
CA ASP A 153 3.71 2.56 -0.09
C ASP A 153 4.79 3.39 -0.81
N SER A 154 5.97 2.80 -1.02
CA SER A 154 7.07 3.44 -1.76
C SER A 154 6.88 3.41 -3.28
N THR A 155 5.86 2.71 -3.79
CA THR A 155 5.62 2.55 -5.22
C THR A 155 4.47 3.44 -5.68
N SER A 156 4.68 4.16 -6.79
CA SER A 156 3.66 5.05 -7.36
C SER A 156 3.77 5.09 -8.89
N LEU A 157 2.73 5.62 -9.55
CA LEU A 157 2.75 5.94 -10.97
C LEU A 157 2.75 7.46 -11.15
N GLN A 158 3.55 7.96 -12.10
CA GLN A 158 3.68 9.39 -12.35
C GLN A 158 3.76 9.68 -13.85
N ASP A 159 3.11 10.77 -14.30
CA ASP A 159 3.28 11.29 -15.66
C ASP A 159 4.63 12.03 -15.75
N LYS A 160 5.44 11.69 -16.77
CA LYS A 160 6.75 12.29 -17.03
C LYS A 160 6.67 13.75 -17.47
N THR A 161 5.55 14.16 -18.01
CA THR A 161 5.35 15.51 -18.56
C THR A 161 4.72 16.46 -17.56
N GLU A 162 3.95 15.92 -16.59
CA GLU A 162 3.25 16.70 -15.57
C GLU A 162 3.35 16.02 -14.20
N SER A 163 4.31 16.42 -13.39
CA SER A 163 4.61 15.79 -12.09
C SER A 163 3.46 15.81 -11.07
N ARG A 164 2.45 16.66 -11.26
CA ARG A 164 1.23 16.67 -10.43
C ARG A 164 0.29 15.50 -10.75
N HIS A 165 0.44 14.87 -11.94
CA HIS A 165 -0.32 13.70 -12.33
C HIS A 165 0.38 12.47 -11.76
N LYS A 166 -0.02 12.08 -10.56
CA LYS A 166 0.56 11.01 -9.78
C LYS A 166 -0.54 10.18 -9.12
N ALA A 167 -0.44 8.88 -9.24
CA ALA A 167 -1.27 7.93 -8.49
C ALA A 167 -0.40 7.34 -7.37
N ASP A 168 -0.78 7.62 -6.14
CA ASP A 168 -0.13 7.11 -4.94
C ASP A 168 -0.85 5.88 -4.41
N GLU A 169 -0.18 5.12 -3.53
CA GLU A 169 -0.72 3.93 -2.88
C GLU A 169 -2.04 4.23 -2.15
N TYR A 170 -3.00 3.29 -2.29
CA TYR A 170 -4.35 3.42 -1.75
C TYR A 170 -4.96 2.07 -1.29
N GLY A 171 -4.10 1.13 -0.87
CA GLY A 171 -4.40 -0.29 -0.73
C GLY A 171 -5.56 -0.68 0.17
N ALA A 172 -5.61 -0.15 1.38
CA ALA A 172 -6.56 -0.61 2.39
C ALA A 172 -8.04 -0.43 1.98
N LEU A 173 -8.37 0.55 1.15
CA LEU A 173 -9.74 0.84 0.72
C LEU A 173 -10.20 0.00 -0.48
N LEU A 174 -9.29 -0.65 -1.17
CA LEU A 174 -9.53 -1.43 -2.38
C LEU A 174 -9.51 -2.95 -2.13
N ALA A 175 -9.11 -3.38 -0.93
CA ALA A 175 -8.90 -4.78 -0.60
C ALA A 175 -10.12 -5.68 -0.89
N ASP A 176 -11.33 -5.19 -0.63
CA ASP A 176 -12.57 -5.96 -0.87
C ASP A 176 -12.87 -6.13 -2.36
N ASP A 177 -12.60 -5.11 -3.19
CA ASP A 177 -12.79 -5.21 -4.64
C ASP A 177 -11.78 -6.17 -5.28
N LEU A 178 -10.51 -6.07 -4.86
CA LEU A 178 -9.46 -6.95 -5.35
C LEU A 178 -9.72 -8.41 -4.98
N LYS A 179 -10.15 -8.67 -3.74
CA LYS A 179 -10.50 -10.00 -3.28
C LYS A 179 -11.67 -10.60 -4.07
N ASP A 180 -12.72 -9.80 -4.37
CA ASP A 180 -13.86 -10.26 -5.17
C ASP A 180 -13.42 -10.63 -6.60
N ASP A 181 -12.47 -9.90 -7.16
CA ASP A 181 -11.87 -10.20 -8.48
C ASP A 181 -10.88 -11.38 -8.45
N GLY A 182 -10.46 -11.81 -7.24
CA GLY A 182 -9.46 -12.86 -7.06
C GLY A 182 -8.04 -12.38 -7.36
N LEU A 183 -7.80 -11.08 -7.17
CA LEU A 183 -6.48 -10.48 -7.26
C LEU A 183 -5.84 -10.51 -5.87
N GLU A 184 -4.64 -11.08 -5.77
CA GLU A 184 -3.87 -11.08 -4.51
C GLU A 184 -3.32 -9.69 -4.24
N VAL A 185 -3.47 -9.23 -3.01
CA VAL A 185 -2.92 -7.96 -2.53
C VAL A 185 -1.81 -8.23 -1.54
N PHE A 186 -0.89 -7.29 -1.41
CA PHE A 186 0.04 -7.29 -0.30
C PHE A 186 -0.73 -6.99 0.99
N ASP A 187 -0.62 -7.85 1.97
CA ASP A 187 -1.31 -7.68 3.24
C ASP A 187 -0.41 -7.88 4.47
N SER A 188 -0.99 -7.75 5.66
CA SER A 188 -0.24 -7.91 6.91
C SER A 188 0.19 -9.35 7.18
N GLU A 189 -0.43 -10.34 6.55
CA GLU A 189 -0.07 -11.76 6.69
C GLU A 189 1.27 -12.06 5.99
N ASP A 190 1.63 -11.24 4.99
CA ASP A 190 2.91 -11.32 4.30
C ASP A 190 4.08 -10.77 5.13
N SER A 191 3.80 -10.07 6.23
CA SER A 191 4.83 -9.44 7.06
C SER A 191 5.89 -10.43 7.54
N GLY A 192 7.14 -10.11 7.29
CA GLY A 192 8.28 -10.95 7.61
C GLY A 192 8.65 -11.95 6.51
N SER A 193 7.90 -12.01 5.41
CA SER A 193 8.23 -12.83 4.24
C SER A 193 9.41 -12.24 3.47
N THR A 194 10.23 -13.13 2.90
CA THR A 194 11.36 -12.74 2.02
C THR A 194 11.02 -12.79 0.56
N HIS A 195 9.85 -13.31 0.21
CA HIS A 195 9.31 -13.35 -1.13
C HIS A 195 7.81 -13.15 -1.05
N VAL A 196 7.30 -12.13 -1.72
CA VAL A 196 5.87 -11.82 -1.81
C VAL A 196 5.54 -11.37 -3.23
N GLU A 197 4.32 -11.65 -3.67
CA GLU A 197 3.81 -11.30 -4.99
C GLU A 197 2.36 -10.83 -4.86
N GLY A 198 2.02 -9.73 -5.54
CA GLY A 198 0.67 -9.19 -5.44
C GLY A 198 0.47 -7.91 -6.26
N TRP A 199 -0.71 -7.32 -6.08
CA TRP A 199 -1.10 -6.08 -6.73
C TRP A 199 -0.94 -4.89 -5.78
N VAL A 200 -0.15 -3.91 -6.20
CA VAL A 200 -0.10 -2.57 -5.59
C VAL A 200 -1.27 -1.79 -6.15
N SER A 201 -2.13 -1.28 -5.29
CA SER A 201 -3.27 -0.46 -5.67
C SER A 201 -2.97 1.02 -5.44
N MET A 202 -3.27 1.83 -6.44
CA MET A 202 -2.99 3.26 -6.45
C MET A 202 -4.20 4.02 -6.98
N ALA A 203 -4.38 5.26 -6.54
CA ALA A 203 -5.48 6.09 -7.03
C ALA A 203 -5.06 7.55 -7.23
N THR A 204 -5.76 8.20 -8.17
CA THR A 204 -5.80 9.65 -8.26
C THR A 204 -7.16 10.11 -7.76
N VAL A 205 -7.19 11.07 -6.83
CA VAL A 205 -8.42 11.51 -6.14
C VAL A 205 -9.15 12.64 -6.85
N THR A 206 -8.65 13.12 -7.98
CA THR A 206 -9.30 14.15 -8.79
C THR A 206 -9.04 13.91 -10.27
N GLU A 207 -10.04 14.24 -11.10
CA GLU A 207 -9.92 14.18 -12.55
C GLU A 207 -8.73 15.01 -13.09
N SER A 208 -8.42 16.13 -12.41
CA SER A 208 -7.32 17.03 -12.81
C SER A 208 -5.92 16.46 -12.55
N THR A 209 -5.81 15.37 -11.83
CA THR A 209 -4.53 14.67 -11.52
C THR A 209 -4.46 13.29 -12.14
N LYS A 210 -5.48 12.89 -12.91
CA LYS A 210 -5.54 11.61 -13.61
C LYS A 210 -4.33 11.46 -14.53
N LEU A 211 -3.76 10.26 -14.54
CA LEU A 211 -2.69 9.92 -15.49
C LEU A 211 -3.23 9.90 -16.91
N LYS A 212 -2.39 10.24 -17.88
CA LYS A 212 -2.70 10.04 -19.29
C LYS A 212 -2.78 8.54 -19.59
N PRO A 213 -3.49 8.15 -20.66
CA PRO A 213 -3.54 6.76 -21.09
C PRO A 213 -2.14 6.14 -21.19
N PHE A 214 -1.96 4.94 -20.66
CA PHE A 214 -0.65 4.27 -20.67
C PHE A 214 -0.12 4.02 -22.08
N SER A 215 -1.02 3.92 -23.06
CA SER A 215 -0.69 3.82 -24.49
C SER A 215 0.06 5.03 -25.05
N GLU A 216 0.01 6.19 -24.37
CA GLU A 216 0.79 7.37 -24.77
C GLU A 216 2.27 7.27 -24.37
N GLY A 217 2.62 6.31 -23.50
CA GLY A 217 4.00 6.08 -23.07
C GLY A 217 4.58 7.21 -22.22
N THR A 218 3.72 8.02 -21.58
CA THR A 218 4.14 9.13 -20.70
C THR A 218 4.23 8.76 -19.23
N THR A 219 3.79 7.56 -18.86
CA THR A 219 3.77 7.11 -17.45
C THR A 219 5.07 6.44 -17.07
N SER A 220 5.56 6.73 -15.88
CA SER A 220 6.66 6.03 -15.20
C SER A 220 6.16 5.34 -13.95
N ILE A 221 6.83 4.24 -13.59
CA ILE A 221 6.76 3.62 -12.28
C ILE A 221 7.87 4.24 -11.44
N VAL A 222 7.53 4.76 -10.28
CA VAL A 222 8.46 5.39 -9.34
C VAL A 222 8.53 4.53 -8.09
N TYR A 223 9.74 4.17 -7.67
CA TYR A 223 10.02 3.61 -6.37
C TYR A 223 10.77 4.66 -5.55
N ASP A 224 10.18 5.13 -4.45
CA ASP A 224 10.72 6.22 -3.62
C ASP A 224 10.56 5.87 -2.14
N ARG A 225 11.61 5.27 -1.57
CA ARG A 225 11.64 4.86 -0.18
C ARG A 225 12.36 5.91 0.67
N ALA A 226 11.66 6.45 1.65
CA ALA A 226 12.25 7.34 2.64
C ALA A 226 13.38 6.66 3.44
N ALA A 227 14.26 7.47 4.01
CA ALA A 227 15.24 6.99 4.97
C ALA A 227 14.50 6.38 6.17
N GLY A 228 15.06 5.29 6.72
CA GLY A 228 14.41 4.54 7.79
C GLY A 228 15.39 3.89 8.75
N LYS A 229 14.84 3.19 9.73
CA LYS A 229 15.60 2.40 10.71
C LYS A 229 14.99 1.02 10.85
N GLY A 230 15.79 -0.01 10.72
CA GLY A 230 15.35 -1.39 10.97
C GLY A 230 14.94 -1.56 12.44
N ILE A 231 13.71 -2.04 12.65
CA ILE A 231 13.13 -2.18 13.99
C ILE A 231 13.94 -3.17 14.84
N GLN A 232 14.34 -4.29 14.23
CA GLN A 232 15.08 -5.34 14.95
C GLN A 232 16.57 -5.06 15.02
N SER A 233 17.19 -4.67 13.89
CA SER A 233 18.64 -4.46 13.80
C SER A 233 19.09 -3.11 14.36
N GLY A 234 18.20 -2.11 14.40
CA GLY A 234 18.53 -0.73 14.70
C GLY A 234 19.39 -0.03 13.64
N LYS A 235 19.71 -0.71 12.52
CA LYS A 235 20.49 -0.17 11.41
C LYS A 235 19.75 0.96 10.73
N GLN A 236 20.47 2.03 10.39
CA GLN A 236 19.94 3.13 9.60
C GLN A 236 20.08 2.80 8.11
N TYR A 237 19.07 3.12 7.34
CA TYR A 237 19.02 2.97 5.90
C TYR A 237 18.81 4.33 5.26
N ALA A 238 19.63 4.69 4.27
CA ALA A 238 19.45 5.92 3.51
C ALA A 238 18.17 5.87 2.69
N ALA A 239 17.65 7.04 2.30
CA ALA A 239 16.58 7.10 1.31
C ALA A 239 17.07 6.55 -0.04
N TYR A 240 16.16 5.94 -0.79
CA TYR A 240 16.44 5.42 -2.13
C TYR A 240 15.29 5.79 -3.07
N SER A 241 15.62 6.26 -4.27
CA SER A 241 14.64 6.57 -5.31
C SER A 241 15.14 6.12 -6.68
N ASP A 242 14.27 5.48 -7.45
CA ASP A 242 14.50 5.10 -8.85
C ASP A 242 13.19 5.26 -9.64
N THR A 243 13.33 5.51 -10.95
CA THR A 243 12.20 5.75 -11.85
C THR A 243 12.43 5.03 -13.16
N GLN A 244 11.45 4.24 -13.59
CA GLN A 244 11.48 3.43 -14.80
C GLN A 244 10.25 3.70 -15.65
N ASP A 245 10.39 3.64 -16.98
CA ASP A 245 9.25 3.84 -17.90
C ASP A 245 8.28 2.66 -17.86
N LEU A 246 6.98 2.95 -17.78
CA LEU A 246 5.92 1.98 -18.00
C LEU A 246 5.69 1.82 -19.50
N VAL A 247 5.98 0.65 -20.04
CA VAL A 247 5.83 0.34 -21.49
C VAL A 247 4.93 -0.86 -21.65
N LEU A 248 3.77 -0.69 -22.29
CA LEU A 248 2.87 -1.79 -22.64
C LEU A 248 3.49 -2.73 -23.68
N LYS A 249 3.18 -4.05 -23.60
CA LYS A 249 3.61 -5.08 -24.56
C LYS A 249 2.56 -5.31 -25.61
#